data_cc4fab720057335abf56709705435750
#
_entry.id   cc4fab720057335abf56709705435750
#
_cell.length_a   1.000
_cell.length_b   1.000
_cell.length_c   1.000
_cell.angle_alpha   90.00
_cell.angle_beta   90.00
_cell.angle_gamma   90.00
#
_symmetry.space_group_name_H-M   'P 1'
#
loop_
_entity.id
_entity.type
_entity.pdbx_description
1 polymer ?
#
loop_
_entity_poly.entity_id
_entity_poly.type
_entity_poly.pdbx_seq_one_letter_code
_entity_poly.pdbx_strand_id
1 'polypeptide(L)'
;MRAQRERPLPDVDAEEELELGRYWNALITRWWLPLVGLVAGIAIGYLLSLGGHQVYQAKATIYLGQPLNPTGTGQIQSLATNPSTVKQVVLSPYWQHVAEQRAGLANGSLRGHVSTQAIAGVAAALGRVGQNPLVNIVVTGKKPARIARAADALANIAVHQVSGAYVTKKIQTLKRLIAADRTELESTNERIKSLQAAVQSNGGLSTVERLLFANQIGLAVQEQRQVIADQTQNEQLLTLAQTVEQSQVITPSRATKTTARSRRNSVLVGALIGLVLGILAALLWEPAARVVRRASV
;
A
#
# COMPACT_ATOMS: atom_id res chain seq x y z
N MET A 1 -50.18 60.14 54.27
CA MET A 1 -50.10 59.14 53.15
C MET A 1 -48.87 59.51 52.32
N ARG A 2 -47.80 58.73 52.44
CA ARG A 2 -46.52 58.88 51.65
C ARG A 2 -46.61 57.97 50.46
N ALA A 3 -46.67 58.53 49.24
CA ALA A 3 -46.56 57.81 48.01
C ALA A 3 -45.17 57.21 47.85
N GLN A 4 -45.07 55.88 47.84
CA GLN A 4 -43.84 55.17 47.48
C GLN A 4 -43.59 55.37 45.98
N ARG A 5 -42.48 56.03 45.60
CA ARG A 5 -41.94 56.04 44.24
C ARG A 5 -41.42 54.65 43.95
N GLU A 6 -42.08 53.89 43.09
CA GLU A 6 -41.51 52.70 42.47
C GLU A 6 -40.27 53.08 41.65
N ARG A 7 -39.13 52.48 42.02
CA ARG A 7 -37.93 52.52 41.18
C ARG A 7 -38.18 51.61 39.96
N PRO A 8 -37.97 52.11 38.75
CA PRO A 8 -38.01 51.24 37.59
C PRO A 8 -36.90 50.19 37.73
N LEU A 9 -37.25 48.91 37.53
CA LEU A 9 -36.31 47.81 37.45
C LEU A 9 -35.38 48.05 36.26
N PRO A 10 -34.08 47.75 36.38
CA PRO A 10 -33.17 47.83 35.23
C PRO A 10 -33.65 46.86 34.15
N ASP A 11 -33.74 47.40 32.97
CA ASP A 11 -34.13 46.66 31.73
C ASP A 11 -33.01 45.61 31.48
N VAL A 12 -33.29 44.33 31.77
CA VAL A 12 -32.34 43.21 31.65
C VAL A 12 -32.24 42.74 30.20
N ASP A 13 -33.07 43.26 29.32
CA ASP A 13 -33.15 42.91 27.89
C ASP A 13 -32.41 43.88 26.96
N ALA A 14 -31.48 44.69 27.49
CA ALA A 14 -30.48 45.31 26.65
C ALA A 14 -29.49 44.23 26.18
N GLU A 15 -29.96 43.27 25.35
CA GLU A 15 -29.08 42.48 24.50
C GLU A 15 -28.19 43.49 23.80
N GLU A 16 -26.86 43.42 24.07
CA GLU A 16 -25.87 44.15 23.29
C GLU A 16 -26.05 43.70 21.84
N GLU A 17 -26.93 44.44 21.09
CA GLU A 17 -26.99 44.29 19.65
C GLU A 17 -25.59 44.49 19.15
N LEU A 18 -24.93 43.38 18.75
CA LEU A 18 -23.63 43.41 18.11
C LEU A 18 -23.78 44.36 16.92
N GLU A 19 -23.30 45.58 17.06
CA GLU A 19 -23.35 46.61 16.01
C GLU A 19 -22.47 46.16 14.83
N LEU A 20 -22.94 45.17 14.07
CA LEU A 20 -22.26 44.64 12.87
C LEU A 20 -21.88 45.76 11.88
N GLY A 21 -22.68 46.84 11.84
CA GLY A 21 -22.39 48.01 11.05
C GLY A 21 -21.10 48.73 11.44
N ARG A 22 -20.76 48.75 12.72
CA ARG A 22 -19.54 49.37 13.23
C ARG A 22 -18.28 48.61 12.80
N TYR A 23 -18.33 47.29 12.85
CA TYR A 23 -17.21 46.42 12.38
C TYR A 23 -17.06 46.51 10.86
N TRP A 24 -18.17 46.59 10.12
CA TRP A 24 -18.16 46.77 8.68
C TRP A 24 -17.55 48.10 8.25
N ASN A 25 -17.93 49.21 8.88
CA ASN A 25 -17.33 50.51 8.63
C ASN A 25 -15.83 50.57 8.99
N ALA A 26 -15.40 49.94 10.10
CA ALA A 26 -14.00 49.85 10.47
C ALA A 26 -13.17 49.09 9.39
N LEU A 27 -13.75 48.03 8.81
CA LEU A 27 -13.13 47.25 7.76
C LEU A 27 -13.01 48.03 6.44
N ILE A 28 -14.07 48.75 6.03
CA ILE A 28 -14.08 49.55 4.79
C ILE A 28 -13.11 50.73 4.91
N THR A 29 -13.12 51.44 6.03
CA THR A 29 -12.24 52.60 6.25
C THR A 29 -10.77 52.22 6.26
N ARG A 30 -10.44 50.93 6.58
CA ARG A 30 -9.06 50.44 6.71
C ARG A 30 -8.80 49.18 5.87
N TRP A 31 -9.43 49.12 4.71
CA TRP A 31 -9.32 47.97 3.78
C TRP A 31 -7.88 47.65 3.39
N TRP A 32 -6.96 48.60 3.52
CA TRP A 32 -5.55 48.41 3.23
C TRP A 32 -4.86 47.48 4.24
N LEU A 33 -5.33 47.37 5.51
CA LEU A 33 -4.75 46.49 6.54
C LEU A 33 -4.92 44.98 6.19
N PRO A 34 -6.13 44.51 5.84
CA PRO A 34 -6.27 43.14 5.33
C PRO A 34 -5.44 42.89 4.07
N LEU A 35 -5.31 43.87 3.18
CA LEU A 35 -4.51 43.73 1.95
C LEU A 35 -3.01 43.66 2.27
N VAL A 36 -2.50 44.48 3.15
CA VAL A 36 -1.10 44.40 3.62
C VAL A 36 -0.86 43.09 4.35
N GLY A 37 -1.79 42.63 5.20
CA GLY A 37 -1.72 41.34 5.86
C GLY A 37 -1.65 40.18 4.87
N LEU A 38 -2.49 40.22 3.83
CA LEU A 38 -2.49 39.23 2.77
C LEU A 38 -1.15 39.21 2.00
N VAL A 39 -0.63 40.37 1.58
CA VAL A 39 0.64 40.47 0.85
C VAL A 39 1.81 40.00 1.74
N ALA A 40 1.85 40.41 2.99
CA ALA A 40 2.86 39.94 3.96
C ALA A 40 2.76 38.43 4.18
N GLY A 41 1.55 37.90 4.32
CA GLY A 41 1.30 36.47 4.45
C GLY A 41 1.76 35.67 3.23
N ILE A 42 1.51 36.17 2.02
CA ILE A 42 2.02 35.59 0.77
C ILE A 42 3.55 35.57 0.77
N ALA A 43 4.18 36.71 1.10
CA ALA A 43 5.63 36.84 1.13
C ALA A 43 6.26 35.86 2.13
N ILE A 44 5.74 35.78 3.35
CA ILE A 44 6.19 34.85 4.39
C ILE A 44 5.96 33.40 3.93
N GLY A 45 4.78 33.06 3.42
CA GLY A 45 4.47 31.73 2.88
C GLY A 45 5.39 31.32 1.75
N TYR A 46 5.76 32.24 0.87
CA TYR A 46 6.71 32.04 -0.21
C TYR A 46 8.13 31.82 0.33
N LEU A 47 8.62 32.66 1.25
CA LEU A 47 9.95 32.51 1.89
C LEU A 47 10.07 31.19 2.63
N LEU A 48 9.05 30.78 3.39
CA LEU A 48 9.01 29.48 4.07
C LEU A 48 9.00 28.31 3.10
N SER A 49 8.47 28.51 1.89
CA SER A 49 8.49 27.51 0.81
C SER A 49 9.85 27.36 0.15
N LEU A 50 10.69 28.41 0.12
CA LEU A 50 12.04 28.34 -0.44
C LEU A 50 13.01 27.51 0.39
N GLY A 51 12.79 27.40 1.73
CA GLY A 51 13.57 26.55 2.62
C GLY A 51 13.27 25.05 2.54
N GLY A 52 12.31 24.64 1.72
CA GLY A 52 11.92 23.22 1.55
C GLY A 52 13.01 22.41 0.83
N HIS A 53 13.71 21.53 1.57
CA HIS A 53 14.65 20.60 0.96
C HIS A 53 13.95 19.67 -0.04
N GLN A 54 14.62 19.39 -1.17
CA GLN A 54 14.12 18.41 -2.14
C GLN A 54 14.07 17.02 -1.48
N VAL A 55 12.88 16.46 -1.41
CA VAL A 55 12.64 15.10 -0.92
C VAL A 55 12.21 14.25 -2.10
N TYR A 56 12.76 13.06 -2.16
CA TYR A 56 12.38 12.05 -3.14
C TYR A 56 11.53 11.00 -2.45
N GLN A 57 10.63 10.39 -3.20
CA GLN A 57 9.78 9.31 -2.77
C GLN A 57 10.02 8.11 -3.69
N ALA A 58 10.37 6.97 -3.11
CA ALA A 58 10.46 5.71 -3.81
C ALA A 58 9.28 4.82 -3.40
N LYS A 59 8.64 4.20 -4.39
CA LYS A 59 7.45 3.37 -4.20
C LYS A 59 7.67 2.01 -4.86
N ALA A 60 7.62 0.94 -4.07
CA ALA A 60 7.58 -0.44 -4.53
C ALA A 60 6.18 -1.01 -4.32
N THR A 61 5.66 -1.75 -5.29
CA THR A 61 4.35 -2.41 -5.19
C THR A 61 4.55 -3.90 -5.05
N ILE A 62 3.97 -4.49 -4.01
CA ILE A 62 3.96 -5.93 -3.77
C ILE A 62 2.54 -6.48 -3.93
N TYR A 63 2.47 -7.68 -4.47
CA TYR A 63 1.27 -8.52 -4.48
C TYR A 63 1.35 -9.47 -3.27
N LEU A 64 0.28 -9.51 -2.49
CA LEU A 64 0.10 -10.49 -1.43
C LEU A 64 -0.60 -11.70 -2.02
N GLY A 65 0.09 -12.83 -2.08
CA GLY A 65 -0.47 -14.06 -2.61
C GLY A 65 -1.78 -14.44 -1.91
N GLN A 66 -2.61 -15.18 -2.62
CA GLN A 66 -3.87 -15.71 -2.10
C GLN A 66 -3.78 -17.24 -1.99
N PRO A 67 -3.34 -17.78 -0.84
CA PRO A 67 -3.17 -19.22 -0.68
C PRO A 67 -4.50 -19.95 -0.88
N LEU A 68 -4.46 -20.97 -1.71
CA LEU A 68 -5.57 -21.87 -1.95
C LEU A 68 -5.39 -23.19 -1.19
N ASN A 69 -6.48 -23.89 -0.90
CA ASN A 69 -6.42 -25.23 -0.34
C ASN A 69 -5.62 -26.18 -1.28
N PRO A 70 -5.22 -27.38 -0.85
CA PRO A 70 -4.43 -28.29 -1.67
C PRO A 70 -5.07 -28.62 -3.01
N THR A 71 -6.40 -28.66 -3.08
CA THR A 71 -7.18 -28.93 -4.30
C THR A 71 -7.38 -27.73 -5.21
N GLY A 72 -6.97 -26.52 -4.79
CA GLY A 72 -7.12 -25.29 -5.56
C GLY A 72 -8.52 -24.68 -5.59
N THR A 73 -9.49 -25.25 -4.85
CA THR A 73 -10.92 -24.88 -4.94
C THR A 73 -11.38 -23.81 -3.96
N GLY A 74 -10.62 -23.54 -2.87
CA GLY A 74 -11.00 -22.58 -1.84
C GLY A 74 -9.83 -21.78 -1.32
N GLN A 75 -10.07 -20.52 -0.97
CA GLN A 75 -9.05 -19.66 -0.36
C GLN A 75 -8.85 -19.99 1.12
N ILE A 76 -7.60 -20.05 1.54
CA ILE A 76 -7.22 -20.18 2.95
C ILE A 76 -6.94 -18.76 3.48
N GLN A 77 -7.67 -18.34 4.51
CA GLN A 77 -7.33 -17.11 5.21
C GLN A 77 -5.99 -17.29 5.93
N SER A 78 -5.02 -16.48 5.58
CA SER A 78 -3.68 -16.50 6.15
C SER A 78 -3.26 -15.09 6.59
N LEU A 79 -2.46 -15.02 7.63
CA LEU A 79 -1.78 -13.77 8.02
C LEU A 79 -0.95 -13.19 6.87
N ALA A 80 -0.48 -14.04 5.97
CA ALA A 80 0.26 -13.69 4.77
C ALA A 80 -0.53 -12.79 3.80
N THR A 81 -1.86 -12.90 3.78
CA THR A 81 -2.72 -12.10 2.90
C THR A 81 -3.16 -10.77 3.50
N ASN A 82 -2.76 -10.49 4.75
CA ASN A 82 -3.18 -9.30 5.47
C ASN A 82 -2.19 -8.13 5.27
N PRO A 83 -2.62 -7.01 4.66
CA PRO A 83 -1.79 -5.80 4.54
C PRO A 83 -1.22 -5.29 5.86
N SER A 84 -1.90 -5.53 6.98
CA SER A 84 -1.41 -5.15 8.31
C SER A 84 -0.16 -5.92 8.72
N THR A 85 -0.01 -7.18 8.31
CA THR A 85 1.21 -7.97 8.55
C THR A 85 2.40 -7.38 7.79
N VAL A 86 2.18 -6.97 6.53
CA VAL A 86 3.20 -6.24 5.75
C VAL A 86 3.63 -4.97 6.47
N LYS A 87 2.66 -4.20 6.97
CA LYS A 87 2.94 -2.98 7.72
C LYS A 87 3.82 -3.25 8.95
N GLN A 88 3.51 -4.30 9.71
CA GLN A 88 4.31 -4.68 10.88
C GLN A 88 5.74 -5.07 10.49
N VAL A 89 5.92 -5.87 9.43
CA VAL A 89 7.25 -6.28 8.95
C VAL A 89 8.04 -5.04 8.49
N VAL A 90 7.46 -4.20 7.64
CA VAL A 90 8.12 -3.04 7.03
C VAL A 90 8.47 -1.96 8.06
N LEU A 91 7.62 -1.79 9.08
CA LEU A 91 7.87 -0.83 10.16
C LEU A 91 8.74 -1.39 11.29
N SER A 92 9.08 -2.67 11.29
CA SER A 92 9.96 -3.29 12.28
C SER A 92 11.35 -2.64 12.23
N PRO A 93 11.89 -2.17 13.37
CA PRO A 93 13.24 -1.58 13.43
C PRO A 93 14.33 -2.54 12.92
N TYR A 94 14.19 -3.83 13.17
CA TYR A 94 15.12 -4.85 12.69
C TYR A 94 15.18 -4.90 11.16
N TRP A 95 14.03 -4.97 10.49
CA TRP A 95 13.98 -5.06 9.04
C TRP A 95 14.34 -3.74 8.35
N GLN A 96 14.02 -2.59 8.99
CA GLN A 96 14.49 -1.30 8.52
C GLN A 96 16.02 -1.21 8.55
N HIS A 97 16.65 -1.69 9.63
CA HIS A 97 18.11 -1.73 9.72
C HIS A 97 18.74 -2.60 8.63
N VAL A 98 18.19 -3.81 8.37
CA VAL A 98 18.66 -4.67 7.27
C VAL A 98 18.52 -3.98 5.91
N ALA A 99 17.42 -3.27 5.69
CA ALA A 99 17.20 -2.53 4.45
C ALA A 99 18.15 -1.33 4.31
N GLU A 100 18.44 -0.61 5.41
CA GLU A 100 19.42 0.48 5.46
C GLU A 100 20.82 0.00 5.05
N GLN A 101 21.26 -1.13 5.59
CA GLN A 101 22.53 -1.75 5.24
C GLN A 101 22.59 -2.10 3.74
N ARG A 102 21.56 -2.78 3.20
CA ARG A 102 21.49 -3.15 1.78
C ARG A 102 21.46 -1.94 0.84
N ALA A 103 20.86 -0.84 1.27
CA ALA A 103 20.75 0.40 0.50
C ALA A 103 21.97 1.34 0.67
N GLY A 104 22.88 1.06 1.60
CA GLY A 104 23.99 1.93 1.95
C GLY A 104 23.54 3.24 2.62
N LEU A 105 22.47 3.17 3.42
CA LEU A 105 21.95 4.25 4.23
C LEU A 105 22.56 4.22 5.63
N ALA A 106 22.59 5.36 6.33
CA ALA A 106 22.99 5.41 7.72
C ALA A 106 21.93 4.76 8.62
N ASN A 107 22.35 4.16 9.72
CA ASN A 107 21.46 3.52 10.68
C ASN A 107 20.42 4.53 11.21
N GLY A 108 19.16 4.09 11.24
CA GLY A 108 18.03 4.89 11.70
C GLY A 108 17.50 5.92 10.69
N SER A 109 18.06 5.98 9.47
CA SER A 109 17.64 6.93 8.44
C SER A 109 16.24 6.62 7.87
N LEU A 110 15.74 5.40 8.03
CA LEU A 110 14.41 5.00 7.58
C LEU A 110 13.32 5.24 8.64
N ARG A 111 13.68 5.51 9.89
CA ARG A 111 12.70 5.77 10.95
C ARG A 111 11.83 6.98 10.62
N GLY A 112 10.51 6.80 10.62
CA GLY A 112 9.55 7.85 10.26
C GLY A 112 9.50 8.20 8.77
N HIS A 113 10.34 7.58 7.94
CA HIS A 113 10.42 7.82 6.50
C HIS A 113 9.87 6.68 5.66
N VAL A 114 9.31 5.66 6.28
CA VAL A 114 8.71 4.49 5.63
C VAL A 114 7.22 4.46 5.96
N SER A 115 6.41 4.21 4.94
CA SER A 115 4.96 3.99 5.09
C SER A 115 4.49 2.89 4.15
N THR A 116 3.36 2.29 4.49
CA THR A 116 2.69 1.29 3.67
C THR A 116 1.28 1.77 3.34
N GLN A 117 0.85 1.55 2.11
CA GLN A 117 -0.49 1.91 1.64
C GLN A 117 -1.10 0.71 0.93
N ALA A 118 -2.21 0.19 1.45
CA ALA A 118 -3.02 -0.77 0.72
C ALA A 118 -3.68 -0.05 -0.46
N ILE A 119 -3.62 -0.66 -1.65
CA ILE A 119 -4.28 -0.10 -2.83
C ILE A 119 -5.75 -0.53 -2.74
N ALA A 120 -6.67 0.43 -2.66
CA ALA A 120 -8.10 0.13 -2.69
C ALA A 120 -8.48 -0.47 -4.06
N GLY A 121 -8.95 -1.71 -4.06
CA GLY A 121 -9.42 -2.36 -5.29
C GLY A 121 -10.84 -1.91 -5.66
N VAL A 122 -11.24 -2.19 -6.89
CA VAL A 122 -12.61 -1.91 -7.39
C VAL A 122 -13.68 -2.59 -6.51
N ALA A 123 -13.37 -3.75 -5.91
CA ALA A 123 -14.26 -4.45 -4.99
C ALA A 123 -14.58 -3.63 -3.73
N ALA A 124 -13.62 -2.85 -3.21
CA ALA A 124 -13.85 -1.97 -2.06
C ALA A 124 -14.75 -0.77 -2.44
N ALA A 125 -14.62 -0.26 -3.67
CA ALA A 125 -15.48 0.80 -4.20
C ALA A 125 -16.95 0.35 -4.38
N LEU A 126 -17.17 -0.96 -4.57
CA LEU A 126 -18.49 -1.59 -4.68
C LEU A 126 -19.06 -2.08 -3.34
N GLY A 127 -18.46 -1.70 -2.20
CA GLY A 127 -18.91 -2.13 -0.88
C GLY A 127 -18.68 -3.60 -0.56
N ARG A 128 -17.99 -4.34 -1.43
CA ARG A 128 -17.58 -5.72 -1.16
C ARG A 128 -16.28 -5.70 -0.37
N VAL A 129 -16.26 -6.34 0.78
CA VAL A 129 -15.07 -6.54 1.61
C VAL A 129 -14.16 -7.58 0.93
N GLY A 130 -13.59 -7.19 -0.23
CA GLY A 130 -12.55 -7.95 -0.90
C GLY A 130 -11.20 -7.46 -0.40
N GLN A 131 -10.41 -8.33 0.19
CA GLN A 131 -9.04 -7.98 0.56
C GLN A 131 -8.28 -7.66 -0.73
N ASN A 132 -7.80 -6.41 -0.82
CA ASN A 132 -6.97 -6.04 -1.95
C ASN A 132 -5.57 -6.61 -1.72
N PRO A 133 -5.09 -7.50 -2.61
CA PRO A 133 -3.81 -8.15 -2.43
C PRO A 133 -2.61 -7.25 -2.74
N LEU A 134 -2.83 -5.96 -3.04
CA LEU A 134 -1.77 -5.04 -3.43
C LEU A 134 -1.42 -4.06 -2.32
N VAL A 135 -0.13 -3.96 -2.01
CA VAL A 135 0.41 -3.02 -1.03
C VAL A 135 1.57 -2.24 -1.63
N ASN A 136 1.52 -0.92 -1.47
CA ASN A 136 2.64 -0.04 -1.77
C ASN A 136 3.51 0.16 -0.54
N ILE A 137 4.80 -0.03 -0.69
CA ILE A 137 5.82 0.35 0.28
C ILE A 137 6.43 1.65 -0.22
N VAL A 138 6.33 2.69 0.59
CA VAL A 138 6.77 4.04 0.25
C VAL A 138 7.90 4.44 1.18
N VAL A 139 9.02 4.84 0.59
CA VAL A 139 10.19 5.32 1.32
C VAL A 139 10.50 6.75 0.86
N THR A 140 10.67 7.67 1.81
CA THR A 140 11.02 9.07 1.53
C THR A 140 12.43 9.39 2.00
N GLY A 141 13.12 10.30 1.28
CA GLY A 141 14.47 10.71 1.67
C GLY A 141 15.16 11.61 0.66
N LYS A 142 16.42 11.97 0.97
CA LYS A 142 17.18 12.96 0.18
C LYS A 142 17.95 12.35 -1.02
N LYS A 143 18.33 11.06 -0.95
CA LYS A 143 19.17 10.39 -1.96
C LYS A 143 18.35 9.41 -2.79
N PRO A 144 17.96 9.75 -4.05
CA PRO A 144 16.98 8.99 -4.82
C PRO A 144 17.38 7.53 -5.03
N ALA A 145 18.63 7.27 -5.46
CA ALA A 145 19.08 5.89 -5.70
C ALA A 145 19.12 5.01 -4.45
N ARG A 146 19.42 5.60 -3.28
CA ARG A 146 19.49 4.84 -2.02
C ARG A 146 18.10 4.54 -1.48
N ILE A 147 17.17 5.50 -1.55
CA ILE A 147 15.78 5.25 -1.11
C ILE A 147 15.06 4.25 -2.03
N ALA A 148 15.36 4.24 -3.33
CA ALA A 148 14.86 3.21 -4.23
C ALA A 148 15.36 1.83 -3.81
N ARG A 149 16.66 1.66 -3.61
CA ARG A 149 17.21 0.39 -3.10
C ARG A 149 16.65 -0.02 -1.74
N ALA A 150 16.39 0.95 -0.85
CA ALA A 150 15.77 0.65 0.44
C ALA A 150 14.32 0.17 0.30
N ALA A 151 13.54 0.81 -0.58
CA ALA A 151 12.16 0.39 -0.85
C ALA A 151 12.12 -1.02 -1.47
N ASP A 152 13.02 -1.32 -2.42
CA ASP A 152 13.14 -2.67 -2.99
C ASP A 152 13.60 -3.71 -1.96
N ALA A 153 14.55 -3.35 -1.10
CA ALA A 153 15.00 -4.23 -0.03
C ALA A 153 13.86 -4.55 0.95
N LEU A 154 13.07 -3.53 1.36
CA LEU A 154 11.90 -3.72 2.22
C LEU A 154 10.80 -4.54 1.52
N ALA A 155 10.57 -4.32 0.22
CA ALA A 155 9.61 -5.09 -0.56
C ALA A 155 9.98 -6.57 -0.63
N ASN A 156 11.25 -6.88 -0.91
CA ASN A 156 11.74 -8.26 -0.92
C ASN A 156 11.68 -8.90 0.46
N ILE A 157 12.08 -8.18 1.51
CA ILE A 157 11.96 -8.67 2.90
C ILE A 157 10.49 -8.96 3.22
N ALA A 158 9.57 -8.04 2.92
CA ALA A 158 8.16 -8.22 3.17
C ALA A 158 7.60 -9.45 2.45
N VAL A 159 7.90 -9.60 1.15
CA VAL A 159 7.50 -10.78 0.36
C VAL A 159 8.01 -12.06 0.99
N HIS A 160 9.28 -12.14 1.39
CA HIS A 160 9.84 -13.34 2.02
C HIS A 160 9.23 -13.65 3.39
N GLN A 161 8.96 -12.65 4.21
CA GLN A 161 8.39 -12.84 5.54
C GLN A 161 6.89 -13.17 5.51
N VAL A 162 6.19 -12.63 4.52
CA VAL A 162 4.74 -12.81 4.34
C VAL A 162 4.44 -14.05 3.49
N SER A 163 5.32 -14.43 2.56
CA SER A 163 5.17 -15.69 1.79
C SER A 163 5.17 -16.87 2.77
N GLY A 164 3.98 -17.35 3.11
CA GLY A 164 3.81 -18.38 4.11
C GLY A 164 4.59 -19.65 3.77
N ALA A 165 5.16 -20.31 4.77
CA ALA A 165 5.83 -21.61 4.64
C ALA A 165 4.94 -22.65 3.92
N TYR A 166 3.62 -22.51 4.02
CA TYR A 166 2.63 -23.33 3.33
C TYR A 166 2.78 -23.28 1.81
N VAL A 167 2.79 -22.09 1.21
CA VAL A 167 2.88 -21.94 -0.26
C VAL A 167 4.23 -22.42 -0.76
N THR A 168 5.31 -22.09 -0.07
CA THR A 168 6.66 -22.58 -0.41
C THR A 168 6.72 -24.09 -0.36
N LYS A 169 6.19 -24.72 0.69
CA LYS A 169 6.13 -26.18 0.83
C LYS A 169 5.25 -26.82 -0.22
N LYS A 170 4.10 -26.23 -0.54
CA LYS A 170 3.19 -26.67 -1.61
C LYS A 170 3.91 -26.70 -2.97
N ILE A 171 4.59 -25.60 -3.33
CA ILE A 171 5.38 -25.52 -4.58
C ILE A 171 6.48 -26.60 -4.62
N GLN A 172 7.20 -26.82 -3.53
CA GLN A 172 8.21 -27.86 -3.47
C GLN A 172 7.63 -29.26 -3.60
N THR A 173 6.46 -29.51 -3.02
CA THR A 173 5.76 -30.78 -3.09
C THR A 173 5.28 -31.04 -4.52
N LEU A 174 4.62 -30.06 -5.16
CA LEU A 174 4.18 -30.17 -6.54
C LEU A 174 5.33 -30.43 -7.52
N LYS A 175 6.46 -29.74 -7.35
CA LYS A 175 7.67 -30.00 -8.16
C LYS A 175 8.18 -31.42 -8.00
N ARG A 176 8.14 -31.99 -6.77
CA ARG A 176 8.52 -33.38 -6.55
C ARG A 176 7.56 -34.37 -7.16
N LEU A 177 6.23 -34.11 -7.07
CA LEU A 177 5.22 -34.96 -7.71
C LEU A 177 5.41 -34.98 -9.22
N ILE A 178 5.55 -33.81 -9.87
CA ILE A 178 5.80 -33.72 -11.32
C ILE A 178 7.08 -34.47 -11.72
N ALA A 179 8.13 -34.43 -10.91
CA ALA A 179 9.35 -35.18 -11.20
C ALA A 179 9.12 -36.69 -11.06
N ALA A 180 8.36 -37.15 -10.08
CA ALA A 180 7.99 -38.55 -9.91
C ALA A 180 7.10 -39.03 -11.09
N ASP A 181 6.09 -38.25 -11.45
CA ASP A 181 5.19 -38.53 -12.59
C ASP A 181 5.97 -38.70 -13.90
N ARG A 182 7.01 -37.88 -14.13
CA ARG A 182 7.89 -38.01 -15.31
C ARG A 182 8.68 -39.32 -15.30
N THR A 183 9.23 -39.71 -14.16
CA THR A 183 9.98 -40.96 -14.03
C THR A 183 9.06 -42.15 -14.24
N GLU A 184 7.84 -42.11 -13.69
CA GLU A 184 6.83 -43.13 -13.87
C GLU A 184 6.37 -43.26 -15.34
N LEU A 185 6.16 -42.09 -16.00
CA LEU A 185 5.82 -42.05 -17.42
C LEU A 185 6.92 -42.68 -18.30
N GLU A 186 8.18 -42.39 -17.99
CA GLU A 186 9.33 -42.94 -18.68
C GLU A 186 9.37 -44.47 -18.53
N SER A 187 9.27 -44.99 -17.29
CA SER A 187 9.25 -46.41 -17.02
C SER A 187 8.07 -47.15 -17.69
N THR A 188 6.88 -46.52 -17.68
CA THR A 188 5.70 -47.08 -18.33
C THR A 188 5.86 -47.12 -19.85
N ASN A 189 6.47 -46.09 -20.44
CA ASN A 189 6.78 -46.04 -21.87
C ASN A 189 7.78 -47.14 -22.27
N GLU A 190 8.82 -47.37 -21.45
CA GLU A 190 9.78 -48.44 -21.69
C GLU A 190 9.14 -49.81 -21.56
N ARG A 191 8.22 -50.00 -20.58
CA ARG A 191 7.45 -51.24 -20.42
C ARG A 191 6.56 -51.48 -21.63
N ILE A 192 5.85 -50.47 -22.15
CA ILE A 192 5.05 -50.58 -23.36
C ILE A 192 5.91 -50.97 -24.55
N LYS A 193 7.06 -50.31 -24.76
CA LYS A 193 7.99 -50.65 -25.85
C LYS A 193 8.52 -52.08 -25.75
N SER A 194 8.90 -52.55 -24.56
CA SER A 194 9.40 -53.90 -24.35
C SER A 194 8.32 -54.98 -24.64
N LEU A 195 7.09 -54.74 -24.19
CA LEU A 195 5.96 -55.62 -24.49
C LEU A 195 5.64 -55.66 -26.00
N GLN A 196 5.65 -54.52 -26.70
CA GLN A 196 5.51 -54.46 -28.14
C GLN A 196 6.60 -55.20 -28.90
N ALA A 197 7.86 -55.01 -28.47
CA ALA A 197 8.99 -55.71 -29.05
C ALA A 197 8.88 -57.24 -28.85
N ALA A 198 8.45 -57.69 -27.67
CA ALA A 198 8.23 -59.09 -27.36
C ALA A 198 7.16 -59.73 -28.27
N VAL A 199 6.10 -58.99 -28.58
CA VAL A 199 5.05 -59.42 -29.52
C VAL A 199 5.58 -59.53 -30.95
N GLN A 200 6.45 -58.58 -31.35
CA GLN A 200 6.99 -58.57 -32.72
C GLN A 200 8.08 -59.58 -32.97
N SER A 201 8.96 -59.85 -31.98
CA SER A 201 10.10 -60.75 -32.08
C SER A 201 9.70 -62.22 -32.08
N ASN A 202 8.58 -62.55 -31.42
CA ASN A 202 8.13 -63.95 -31.29
C ASN A 202 7.02 -64.30 -32.29
N GLY A 203 7.39 -64.61 -33.53
CA GLY A 203 6.46 -65.00 -34.60
C GLY A 203 5.65 -66.26 -34.34
N GLY A 204 6.03 -67.09 -33.31
CA GLY A 204 5.36 -68.33 -32.92
C GLY A 204 4.40 -68.24 -31.73
N LEU A 205 4.04 -67.05 -31.27
CA LEU A 205 3.11 -66.89 -30.15
C LEU A 205 1.73 -67.48 -30.44
N SER A 206 1.22 -68.26 -29.48
CA SER A 206 -0.13 -68.75 -29.50
C SER A 206 -1.16 -67.61 -29.39
N THR A 207 -2.39 -67.86 -29.81
CA THR A 207 -3.50 -66.84 -29.70
C THR A 207 -3.69 -66.37 -28.25
N VAL A 208 -3.52 -67.26 -27.28
CA VAL A 208 -3.65 -66.91 -25.83
C VAL A 208 -2.54 -65.97 -25.37
N GLU A 209 -1.29 -66.27 -25.79
CA GLU A 209 -0.16 -65.40 -25.43
C GLU A 209 -0.28 -64.03 -26.05
N ARG A 210 -0.70 -63.90 -27.30
CA ARG A 210 -0.99 -62.61 -27.96
C ARG A 210 -2.08 -61.83 -27.23
N LEU A 211 -3.16 -62.50 -26.79
CA LEU A 211 -4.22 -61.88 -26.01
C LEU A 211 -3.71 -61.39 -24.65
N LEU A 212 -2.84 -62.15 -23.96
CA LEU A 212 -2.21 -61.75 -22.71
C LEU A 212 -1.34 -60.51 -22.89
N PHE A 213 -0.49 -60.46 -23.92
CA PHE A 213 0.33 -59.31 -24.23
C PHE A 213 -0.51 -58.11 -24.59
N ALA A 214 -1.57 -58.26 -25.40
CA ALA A 214 -2.48 -57.19 -25.75
C ALA A 214 -3.19 -56.59 -24.50
N ASN A 215 -3.58 -57.47 -23.56
CA ASN A 215 -4.17 -57.01 -22.29
C ASN A 215 -3.15 -56.24 -21.43
N GLN A 216 -1.90 -56.74 -21.32
CA GLN A 216 -0.83 -56.05 -20.56
C GLN A 216 -0.49 -54.69 -21.18
N ILE A 217 -0.42 -54.60 -22.51
CA ILE A 217 -0.21 -53.31 -23.20
C ILE A 217 -1.39 -52.37 -22.93
N GLY A 218 -2.65 -52.90 -22.99
CA GLY A 218 -3.82 -52.09 -22.65
C GLY A 218 -3.79 -51.52 -21.25
N LEU A 219 -3.42 -52.32 -20.25
CA LEU A 219 -3.23 -51.85 -18.87
C LEU A 219 -2.13 -50.79 -18.74
N ALA A 220 -0.98 -51.03 -19.39
CA ALA A 220 0.13 -50.07 -19.36
C ALA A 220 -0.22 -48.73 -20.03
N VAL A 221 -1.00 -48.77 -21.14
CA VAL A 221 -1.53 -47.56 -21.80
C VAL A 221 -2.55 -46.84 -20.93
N GLN A 222 -3.36 -47.55 -20.15
CA GLN A 222 -4.29 -46.93 -19.20
C GLN A 222 -3.53 -46.27 -18.07
N GLU A 223 -2.51 -46.90 -17.50
CA GLU A 223 -1.61 -46.34 -16.51
C GLU A 223 -0.91 -45.08 -17.06
N GLN A 224 -0.36 -45.12 -18.27
CA GLN A 224 0.25 -43.97 -18.92
C GLN A 224 -0.70 -42.79 -19.00
N ARG A 225 -1.97 -43.00 -19.39
CA ARG A 225 -2.98 -41.94 -19.46
C ARG A 225 -3.26 -41.32 -18.08
N GLN A 226 -3.30 -42.16 -17.02
CA GLN A 226 -3.51 -41.71 -15.68
C GLN A 226 -2.34 -40.81 -15.22
N VAL A 227 -1.09 -41.24 -15.42
CA VAL A 227 0.10 -40.46 -15.07
C VAL A 227 0.13 -39.14 -15.83
N ILE A 228 -0.24 -39.11 -17.12
CA ILE A 228 -0.31 -37.85 -17.87
C ILE A 228 -1.38 -36.91 -17.29
N ALA A 229 -2.53 -37.46 -16.89
CA ALA A 229 -3.61 -36.65 -16.29
C ALA A 229 -3.15 -36.06 -14.94
N ASP A 230 -2.50 -36.86 -14.09
CA ASP A 230 -1.98 -36.45 -12.78
C ASP A 230 -0.88 -35.39 -12.94
N GLN A 231 0.08 -35.60 -13.88
CA GLN A 231 1.10 -34.62 -14.22
C GLN A 231 0.49 -33.29 -14.66
N THR A 232 -0.50 -33.34 -15.57
CA THR A 232 -1.17 -32.12 -16.06
C THR A 232 -1.86 -31.36 -14.93
N GLN A 233 -2.54 -32.07 -14.03
CA GLN A 233 -3.17 -31.48 -12.86
C GLN A 233 -2.14 -30.85 -11.92
N ASN A 234 -1.04 -31.54 -11.64
CA ASN A 234 0.05 -31.06 -10.78
C ASN A 234 0.73 -29.83 -11.38
N GLU A 235 0.91 -29.75 -12.71
CA GLU A 235 1.46 -28.59 -13.41
C GLU A 235 0.52 -27.38 -13.35
N GLN A 236 -0.82 -27.59 -13.47
CA GLN A 236 -1.80 -26.54 -13.30
C GLN A 236 -1.80 -25.98 -11.86
N LEU A 237 -1.78 -26.86 -10.86
CA LEU A 237 -1.69 -26.47 -9.45
C LEU A 237 -0.39 -25.74 -9.15
N LEU A 238 0.74 -26.15 -9.74
CA LEU A 238 2.01 -25.47 -9.60
C LEU A 238 1.97 -24.05 -10.19
N THR A 239 1.37 -23.91 -11.36
CA THR A 239 1.18 -22.59 -12.00
C THR A 239 0.34 -21.67 -11.12
N LEU A 240 -0.78 -22.16 -10.58
CA LEU A 240 -1.62 -21.40 -9.63
C LEU A 240 -0.83 -21.02 -8.36
N ALA A 241 -0.07 -21.97 -7.81
CA ALA A 241 0.73 -21.71 -6.61
C ALA A 241 1.79 -20.62 -6.84
N GLN A 242 2.41 -20.59 -8.01
CA GLN A 242 3.45 -19.62 -8.36
C GLN A 242 2.90 -18.24 -8.75
N THR A 243 1.74 -18.20 -9.44
CA THR A 243 1.21 -16.94 -9.99
C THR A 243 0.17 -16.27 -9.11
N VAL A 244 -0.64 -17.05 -8.39
CA VAL A 244 -1.77 -16.56 -7.59
C VAL A 244 -1.49 -16.64 -6.09
N GLU A 245 -0.91 -17.77 -5.64
CA GLU A 245 -0.74 -18.00 -4.20
C GLU A 245 0.54 -17.39 -3.63
N GLN A 246 1.58 -17.24 -4.44
CA GLN A 246 2.87 -16.71 -4.00
C GLN A 246 2.87 -15.17 -3.98
N SER A 247 3.33 -14.58 -2.88
CA SER A 247 3.59 -13.14 -2.83
C SER A 247 4.79 -12.77 -3.70
N GLN A 248 4.71 -11.62 -4.39
CA GLN A 248 5.77 -11.18 -5.29
C GLN A 248 5.85 -9.66 -5.40
N VAL A 249 7.03 -9.14 -5.75
CA VAL A 249 7.20 -7.73 -6.09
C VAL A 249 6.76 -7.53 -7.54
N ILE A 250 5.67 -6.78 -7.74
CA ILE A 250 5.14 -6.51 -9.10
C ILE A 250 5.89 -5.35 -9.75
N THR A 251 6.09 -4.27 -9.00
CA THR A 251 6.73 -3.07 -9.51
C THR A 251 7.92 -2.74 -8.64
N PRO A 252 9.14 -2.81 -9.19
CA PRO A 252 10.34 -2.36 -8.50
C PRO A 252 10.27 -0.85 -8.27
N SER A 253 10.96 -0.39 -7.23
CA SER A 253 10.86 1.00 -6.82
C SER A 253 11.55 1.93 -7.79
N ARG A 254 10.88 3.06 -8.06
CA ARG A 254 11.47 4.21 -8.74
C ARG A 254 11.34 5.43 -7.84
N ALA A 255 12.45 6.15 -7.69
CA ALA A 255 12.45 7.38 -6.92
C ALA A 255 11.93 8.52 -7.78
N THR A 256 10.84 9.14 -7.35
CA THR A 256 10.27 10.34 -7.95
C THR A 256 10.51 11.54 -7.04
N LYS A 257 10.71 12.70 -7.63
CA LYS A 257 10.86 13.94 -6.89
C LYS A 257 9.51 14.31 -6.29
N THR A 258 9.46 14.45 -4.98
CA THR A 258 8.29 14.99 -4.28
C THR A 258 8.74 16.22 -3.50
N THR A 259 7.91 17.26 -3.50
CA THR A 259 8.16 18.42 -2.66
C THR A 259 7.55 18.16 -1.31
N ALA A 260 8.35 18.14 -0.25
CA ALA A 260 7.89 17.99 1.13
C ALA A 260 6.84 19.06 1.51
N ARG A 261 6.88 20.21 0.84
CA ARG A 261 5.90 21.29 0.91
C ARG A 261 5.58 21.77 -0.50
N SER A 262 4.32 21.66 -0.91
CA SER A 262 3.84 22.27 -2.14
C SER A 262 3.96 23.79 -1.99
N ARG A 263 4.73 24.45 -2.86
CA ARG A 263 4.85 25.92 -2.87
C ARG A 263 3.49 26.59 -2.90
N ARG A 264 2.58 26.02 -3.69
CA ARG A 264 1.21 26.50 -3.85
C ARG A 264 0.43 26.48 -2.51
N ASN A 265 0.52 25.36 -1.79
CA ASN A 265 -0.18 25.24 -0.50
C ASN A 265 0.43 26.13 0.58
N SER A 266 1.77 26.29 0.63
CA SER A 266 2.41 27.17 1.59
C SER A 266 2.05 28.63 1.38
N VAL A 267 1.96 29.08 0.12
CA VAL A 267 1.53 30.44 -0.23
C VAL A 267 0.05 30.64 0.12
N LEU A 268 -0.81 29.68 -0.20
CA LEU A 268 -2.24 29.76 0.12
C LEU A 268 -2.48 29.84 1.64
N VAL A 269 -1.82 28.98 2.42
CA VAL A 269 -1.93 29.00 3.89
C VAL A 269 -1.39 30.30 4.46
N GLY A 270 -0.23 30.77 3.95
CA GLY A 270 0.34 32.05 4.36
C GLY A 270 -0.58 33.25 4.05
N ALA A 271 -1.17 33.26 2.84
CA ALA A 271 -2.15 34.29 2.44
C ALA A 271 -3.37 34.30 3.34
N LEU A 272 -3.93 33.13 3.67
CA LEU A 272 -5.12 33.01 4.53
C LEU A 272 -4.81 33.47 5.97
N ILE A 273 -3.69 33.06 6.54
CA ILE A 273 -3.27 33.49 7.88
C ILE A 273 -3.03 35.00 7.88
N GLY A 274 -2.32 35.52 6.88
CA GLY A 274 -2.04 36.96 6.77
C GLY A 274 -3.30 37.80 6.62
N LEU A 275 -4.28 37.33 5.85
CA LEU A 275 -5.58 37.99 5.69
C LEU A 275 -6.35 38.02 7.02
N VAL A 276 -6.42 36.90 7.75
CA VAL A 276 -7.08 36.83 9.06
C VAL A 276 -6.43 37.78 10.05
N LEU A 277 -5.09 37.79 10.13
CA LEU A 277 -4.36 38.69 11.00
C LEU A 277 -4.55 40.16 10.60
N GLY A 278 -4.62 40.47 9.30
CA GLY A 278 -4.91 41.81 8.78
C GLY A 278 -6.31 42.29 9.15
N ILE A 279 -7.32 41.41 9.09
CA ILE A 279 -8.69 41.72 9.55
C ILE A 279 -8.71 41.96 11.07
N LEU A 280 -8.09 41.10 11.85
CA LEU A 280 -7.98 41.28 13.31
C LEU A 280 -7.31 42.61 13.65
N ALA A 281 -6.21 42.96 12.98
CA ALA A 281 -5.52 44.24 13.17
C ALA A 281 -6.44 45.44 12.82
N ALA A 282 -7.22 45.33 11.76
CA ALA A 282 -8.18 46.39 11.39
C ALA A 282 -9.24 46.60 12.47
N LEU A 283 -9.74 45.52 13.07
CA LEU A 283 -10.77 45.56 14.13
C LEU A 283 -10.20 46.05 15.49
N LEU A 284 -8.99 45.63 15.86
CA LEU A 284 -8.38 45.97 17.13
C LEU A 284 -7.71 47.36 17.16
N TRP A 285 -7.51 48.00 16.02
CA TRP A 285 -6.89 49.31 15.91
C TRP A 285 -7.67 50.39 16.63
N GLU A 286 -9.00 50.33 16.59
CA GLU A 286 -9.85 51.35 17.16
C GLU A 286 -9.79 51.45 18.70
N PRO A 287 -9.84 50.33 19.46
CA PRO A 287 -9.64 50.38 20.91
C PRO A 287 -8.20 50.74 21.27
N ALA A 288 -7.20 50.27 20.51
CA ALA A 288 -5.80 50.58 20.79
C ALA A 288 -5.43 52.07 20.62
N ALA A 289 -5.94 52.71 19.57
CA ALA A 289 -5.75 54.13 19.32
C ALA A 289 -6.36 55.03 20.40
N ARG A 290 -7.46 54.61 21.03
CA ARG A 290 -8.08 55.32 22.16
C ARG A 290 -7.26 55.20 23.45
N VAL A 291 -6.65 54.07 23.71
CA VAL A 291 -5.81 53.85 24.88
C VAL A 291 -4.52 54.68 24.80
N VAL A 292 -3.87 54.72 23.62
CA VAL A 292 -2.66 55.53 23.42
C VAL A 292 -2.92 57.02 23.55
N ARG A 293 -4.06 57.54 23.06
CA ARG A 293 -4.42 58.96 23.25
C ARG A 293 -4.75 59.36 24.70
N ARG A 294 -5.18 58.42 25.56
CA ARG A 294 -5.41 58.65 26.99
C ARG A 294 -4.14 58.63 27.83
N ALA A 295 -3.07 57.98 27.36
CA ALA A 295 -1.78 57.89 28.04
C ALA A 295 -0.83 59.07 27.71
N SER A 296 -1.19 59.94 26.75
CA SER A 296 -0.42 61.11 26.30
C SER A 296 -0.99 62.46 26.78
N VAL A 297 -1.98 62.45 27.66
CA VAL A 297 -2.51 63.58 28.40
C VAL A 297 -2.26 63.37 29.91
#